data_e78b6aef80d08f4b321fa6f7e3a49f9d
#
_entry.id   e78b6aef80d08f4b321fa6f7e3a49f9d
#
_cell.length_a   1.000
_cell.length_b   1.000
_cell.length_c   1.000
_cell.angle_alpha   90.00
_cell.angle_beta   90.00
_cell.angle_gamma   90.00
#
_symmetry.space_group_name_H-M   'P 1'
#
loop_
_entity.id
_entity.type
_entity.pdbx_description
1 polymer ?
#
loop_
_entity_poly.entity_id
_entity_poly.type
_entity_poly.pdbx_seq_one_letter_code
_entity_poly.pdbx_strand_id
1 'polypeptide(L)'
;PFALTQALLPLLEKSDRASVVFTSSSVGREARALWGAYSVSKVAIEAMSKIFAAENTYPNIRFNCINPGGTRTAMRAKAYPEEDPKVLPTPDSIMPAYLYLMGDDSLEMNGQSIDAQS
;
A
#
# COMPACT_ATOMS: atom_id res chain seq x y z
N PRO A 1 -5.58 5.30 8.63
CA PRO A 1 -4.56 4.24 8.80
C PRO A 1 -3.70 4.45 10.05
N PHE A 2 -3.22 5.68 10.32
CA PHE A 2 -2.30 5.96 11.44
C PHE A 2 -2.84 5.48 12.80
N ALA A 3 -4.00 5.98 13.22
CA ALA A 3 -4.60 5.61 14.51
C ALA A 3 -4.92 4.10 14.61
N LEU A 4 -5.35 3.48 13.50
CA LEU A 4 -5.61 2.05 13.47
C LEU A 4 -4.30 1.25 13.65
N THR A 5 -3.24 1.65 12.96
CA THR A 5 -1.93 0.99 13.10
C THR A 5 -1.42 1.10 14.53
N GLN A 6 -1.48 2.30 15.13
CA GLN A 6 -1.11 2.47 16.54
C GLN A 6 -1.91 1.57 17.48
N ALA A 7 -3.22 1.50 17.29
CA ALA A 7 -4.08 0.66 18.12
C ALA A 7 -3.78 -0.84 17.99
N LEU A 8 -3.27 -1.27 16.83
CA LEU A 8 -2.93 -2.68 16.56
C LEU A 8 -1.50 -3.05 16.96
N LEU A 9 -0.60 -2.08 17.20
CA LEU A 9 0.79 -2.36 17.56
C LEU A 9 0.94 -3.41 18.67
N PRO A 10 0.19 -3.37 19.81
CA PRO A 10 0.34 -4.36 20.87
C PRO A 10 -0.01 -5.79 20.43
N LEU A 11 -0.83 -5.96 19.39
CA LEU A 11 -1.15 -7.26 18.81
C LEU A 11 -0.07 -7.70 17.80
N LEU A 12 0.42 -6.77 17.00
CA LEU A 12 1.50 -7.02 16.02
C LEU A 12 2.79 -7.44 16.74
N GLU A 13 3.11 -6.82 17.86
CA GLU A 13 4.27 -7.16 18.71
C GLU A 13 4.25 -8.60 19.21
N LYS A 14 3.06 -9.16 19.46
CA LYS A 14 2.87 -10.53 19.94
C LYS A 14 2.93 -11.58 18.83
N SER A 15 2.92 -11.16 17.58
CA SER A 15 3.04 -12.06 16.44
C SER A 15 4.51 -12.45 16.22
N ASP A 16 4.76 -13.69 15.85
CA ASP A 16 6.11 -14.13 15.47
C ASP A 16 6.61 -13.35 14.23
N ARG A 17 5.69 -13.01 13.33
CA ARG A 17 5.95 -12.25 12.10
C ARG A 17 4.73 -11.41 11.77
N ALA A 18 4.90 -10.11 11.65
CA ALA A 18 3.83 -9.19 11.29
C ALA A 18 4.20 -8.39 10.04
N SER A 19 3.24 -8.25 9.14
CA SER A 19 3.37 -7.39 7.95
C SER A 19 2.22 -6.41 7.88
N VAL A 20 2.55 -5.12 7.86
CA VAL A 20 1.60 -4.03 7.68
C VAL A 20 1.78 -3.47 6.28
N VAL A 21 0.76 -3.61 5.45
CA VAL A 21 0.79 -3.17 4.06
C VAL A 21 -0.20 -2.03 3.86
N PHE A 22 0.30 -0.88 3.46
CA PHE A 22 -0.52 0.29 3.15
C PHE A 22 -0.74 0.39 1.64
N THR A 23 -1.98 0.53 1.22
CA THR A 23 -2.30 0.75 -0.20
C THR A 23 -2.11 2.22 -0.56
N SER A 24 -1.10 2.49 -1.37
CA SER A 24 -0.75 3.79 -1.92
C SER A 24 -1.31 3.99 -3.35
N SER A 25 -0.68 4.81 -4.13
CA SER A 25 -0.97 5.10 -5.54
C SER A 25 0.25 5.75 -6.17
N SER A 26 0.35 5.72 -7.50
CA SER A 26 1.39 6.48 -8.23
C SER A 26 1.40 7.97 -7.88
N VAL A 27 0.22 8.56 -7.62
CA VAL A 27 0.11 9.98 -7.21
C VAL A 27 0.49 10.23 -5.74
N GLY A 28 0.75 9.19 -4.97
CA GLY A 28 1.37 9.29 -3.65
C GLY A 28 2.89 9.40 -3.71
N ARG A 29 3.50 8.94 -4.81
CA ARG A 29 4.94 9.05 -5.08
C ARG A 29 5.26 10.28 -5.92
N GLU A 30 4.41 10.58 -6.90
CA GLU A 30 4.56 11.70 -7.82
C GLU A 30 3.24 12.48 -7.89
N ALA A 31 3.23 13.67 -7.29
CA ALA A 31 2.05 14.52 -7.27
C ALA A 31 1.69 14.99 -8.68
N ARG A 32 0.39 15.00 -9.01
CA ARG A 32 -0.12 15.43 -10.31
C ARG A 32 -1.23 16.45 -10.15
N ALA A 33 -1.31 17.38 -11.09
CA ALA A 33 -2.41 18.34 -11.14
C ALA A 33 -3.78 17.65 -11.16
N LEU A 34 -4.78 18.29 -10.60
CA LEU A 34 -6.18 17.85 -10.50
C LEU A 34 -6.44 16.66 -9.54
N TRP A 35 -5.42 16.09 -8.90
CA TRP A 35 -5.59 14.99 -7.93
C TRP A 35 -5.84 15.46 -6.49
N GLY A 36 -5.57 16.74 -6.19
CA GLY A 36 -5.95 17.42 -4.95
C GLY A 36 -5.76 16.59 -3.67
N ALA A 37 -6.80 16.52 -2.87
CA ALA A 37 -6.79 15.84 -1.57
C ALA A 37 -6.45 14.34 -1.66
N TYR A 38 -6.77 13.68 -2.77
CA TYR A 38 -6.42 12.27 -2.96
C TYR A 38 -4.89 12.08 -3.01
N SER A 39 -4.19 12.88 -3.83
CA SER A 39 -2.72 12.84 -3.89
C SER A 39 -2.09 13.13 -2.51
N VAL A 40 -2.57 14.18 -1.82
CA VAL A 40 -2.11 14.52 -0.46
C VAL A 40 -2.27 13.32 0.49
N SER A 41 -3.43 12.66 0.46
CA SER A 41 -3.69 11.49 1.30
C SER A 41 -2.73 10.33 1.01
N LYS A 42 -2.38 10.11 -0.26
CA LYS A 42 -1.49 9.01 -0.66
C LYS A 42 -0.01 9.34 -0.41
N VAL A 43 0.41 10.61 -0.53
CA VAL A 43 1.73 11.07 -0.08
C VAL A 43 1.88 10.85 1.43
N ALA A 44 0.85 11.18 2.22
CA ALA A 44 0.85 10.94 3.65
C ALA A 44 1.00 9.45 4.00
N ILE A 45 0.37 8.55 3.25
CA ILE A 45 0.51 7.09 3.43
C ILE A 45 1.95 6.64 3.14
N GLU A 46 2.57 7.10 2.06
CA GLU A 46 3.97 6.79 1.72
C GLU A 46 4.93 7.26 2.82
N ALA A 47 4.75 8.49 3.31
CA ALA A 47 5.55 9.03 4.39
C ALA A 47 5.35 8.24 5.69
N MET A 48 4.09 7.96 6.04
CA MET A 48 3.72 7.23 7.25
C MET A 48 4.35 5.83 7.29
N SER A 49 4.32 5.09 6.18
CA SER A 49 4.92 3.77 6.09
C SER A 49 6.42 3.80 6.40
N LYS A 50 7.14 4.78 5.82
CA LYS A 50 8.57 4.97 6.06
C LYS A 50 8.88 5.37 7.50
N ILE A 51 8.05 6.22 8.10
CA ILE A 51 8.18 6.66 9.49
C ILE A 51 8.01 5.45 10.42
N PHE A 52 6.92 4.67 10.25
CA PHE A 52 6.72 3.46 11.06
C PHE A 52 7.88 2.46 10.90
N ALA A 53 8.37 2.27 9.69
CA ALA A 53 9.52 1.38 9.45
C ALA A 53 10.80 1.88 10.12
N ALA A 54 11.05 3.19 10.12
CA ALA A 54 12.24 3.80 10.72
C ALA A 54 12.20 3.86 12.25
N GLU A 55 11.01 4.09 12.82
CA GLU A 55 10.81 4.17 14.27
C GLU A 55 10.61 2.80 14.92
N ASN A 56 10.33 1.77 14.11
CA ASN A 56 10.03 0.44 14.61
C ASN A 56 11.25 -0.22 15.26
N THR A 57 11.10 -0.59 16.53
CA THR A 57 12.11 -1.30 17.32
C THR A 57 11.87 -2.80 17.39
N TYR A 58 10.76 -3.30 16.81
CA TYR A 58 10.36 -4.70 16.82
C TYR A 58 10.82 -5.39 15.53
N PRO A 59 11.80 -6.30 15.58
CA PRO A 59 12.34 -6.92 14.36
C PRO A 59 11.32 -7.82 13.63
N ASN A 60 10.26 -8.21 14.31
CA ASN A 60 9.20 -9.06 13.77
C ASN A 60 8.12 -8.30 13.00
N ILE A 61 8.12 -6.96 12.99
CA ILE A 61 7.10 -6.15 12.31
C ILE A 61 7.72 -5.42 11.11
N ARG A 62 7.05 -5.47 9.98
CA ARG A 62 7.45 -4.79 8.73
C ARG A 62 6.33 -3.85 8.27
N PHE A 63 6.71 -2.70 7.75
CA PHE A 63 5.78 -1.68 7.23
C PHE A 63 6.14 -1.35 5.79
N ASN A 64 5.26 -1.64 4.86
CA ASN A 64 5.50 -1.39 3.44
C ASN A 64 4.29 -0.75 2.78
N CYS A 65 4.51 -0.11 1.63
CA CYS A 65 3.47 0.40 0.76
C CYS A 65 3.35 -0.46 -0.51
N ILE A 66 2.15 -0.49 -1.07
CA ILE A 66 1.91 -1.06 -2.39
C ILE A 66 1.08 -0.09 -3.24
N ASN A 67 1.52 0.17 -4.45
CA ASN A 67 0.75 0.84 -5.48
C ASN A 67 0.05 -0.23 -6.32
N PRO A 68 -1.29 -0.35 -6.25
CA PRO A 68 -2.01 -1.35 -7.03
C PRO A 68 -1.99 -1.08 -8.53
N GLY A 69 -1.70 0.15 -8.97
CA GLY A 69 -1.86 0.59 -10.35
C GLY A 69 -3.34 0.77 -10.74
N GLY A 70 -3.59 1.01 -12.01
CA GLY A 70 -4.95 1.05 -12.56
C GLY A 70 -5.59 -0.33 -12.48
N THR A 71 -6.63 -0.49 -11.67
CA THR A 71 -7.29 -1.78 -11.43
C THR A 71 -8.77 -1.67 -11.73
N ARG A 72 -9.37 -2.72 -12.29
CA ARG A 72 -10.78 -2.80 -12.69
C ARG A 72 -11.68 -2.79 -11.46
N THR A 73 -12.10 -1.61 -11.06
CA THR A 73 -12.97 -1.38 -9.89
C THR A 73 -14.03 -0.34 -10.20
N ALA A 74 -15.11 -0.32 -9.43
CA ALA A 74 -16.14 0.70 -9.53
C ALA A 74 -15.57 2.11 -9.25
N MET A 75 -14.61 2.23 -8.36
CA MET A 75 -13.91 3.49 -8.08
C MET A 75 -13.13 3.98 -9.31
N ARG A 76 -12.42 3.08 -10.00
CA ARG A 76 -11.69 3.42 -11.24
C ARG A 76 -12.63 3.86 -12.35
N ALA A 77 -13.70 3.12 -12.58
CA ALA A 77 -14.71 3.47 -13.60
C ALA A 77 -15.36 4.84 -13.34
N LYS A 78 -15.57 5.19 -12.06
CA LYS A 78 -16.10 6.51 -11.69
C LYS A 78 -15.10 7.64 -11.94
N ALA A 79 -13.79 7.39 -11.72
CA ALA A 79 -12.75 8.38 -11.92
C ALA A 79 -12.37 8.56 -13.41
N TYR A 80 -12.53 7.52 -14.20
CA TYR A 80 -12.20 7.48 -15.63
C TYR A 80 -13.34 6.84 -16.43
N PRO A 81 -14.47 7.56 -16.64
CA PRO A 81 -15.66 6.99 -17.27
C PRO A 81 -15.46 6.62 -18.75
N GLU A 82 -14.49 7.22 -19.42
CA GLU A 82 -14.18 6.94 -20.83
C GLU A 82 -13.16 5.78 -21.02
N GLU A 83 -12.62 5.23 -19.93
CA GLU A 83 -11.65 4.14 -20.00
C GLU A 83 -12.37 2.79 -20.14
N ASP A 84 -11.96 1.96 -21.11
CA ASP A 84 -12.49 0.59 -21.19
C ASP A 84 -12.03 -0.23 -19.99
N PRO A 85 -12.92 -0.66 -19.10
CA PRO A 85 -12.53 -1.43 -17.93
C PRO A 85 -11.90 -2.80 -18.28
N LYS A 86 -12.09 -3.30 -19.49
CA LYS A 86 -11.55 -4.60 -19.90
C LYS A 86 -10.04 -4.58 -20.13
N VAL A 87 -9.45 -3.41 -20.37
CA VAL A 87 -7.99 -3.28 -20.52
C VAL A 87 -7.26 -3.27 -19.18
N LEU A 88 -8.00 -3.14 -18.07
CA LEU A 88 -7.43 -3.09 -16.73
C LEU A 88 -7.39 -4.49 -16.10
N PRO A 89 -6.32 -4.81 -15.35
CA PRO A 89 -6.26 -6.02 -14.56
C PRO A 89 -7.36 -6.06 -13.50
N THR A 90 -7.81 -7.26 -13.19
CA THR A 90 -8.80 -7.48 -12.12
C THR A 90 -8.14 -7.35 -10.75
N PRO A 91 -8.89 -7.09 -9.66
CA PRO A 91 -8.34 -7.14 -8.30
C PRO A 91 -7.61 -8.45 -8.01
N ASP A 92 -8.17 -9.59 -8.41
CA ASP A 92 -7.57 -10.91 -8.16
C ASP A 92 -6.20 -11.05 -8.84
N SER A 93 -6.02 -10.48 -10.02
CA SER A 93 -4.76 -10.60 -10.78
C SER A 93 -3.58 -9.85 -10.15
N ILE A 94 -3.84 -8.86 -9.28
CA ILE A 94 -2.80 -8.12 -8.55
C ILE A 94 -2.53 -8.66 -7.16
N MET A 95 -3.33 -9.63 -6.67
CA MET A 95 -3.17 -10.21 -5.33
C MET A 95 -1.81 -10.88 -5.09
N PRO A 96 -1.13 -11.49 -6.07
CA PRO A 96 0.21 -12.04 -5.83
C PRO A 96 1.19 -11.08 -5.18
N ALA A 97 1.18 -9.78 -5.56
CA ALA A 97 2.06 -8.77 -4.96
C ALA A 97 1.69 -8.47 -3.50
N TYR A 98 0.40 -8.48 -3.15
CA TYR A 98 -0.05 -8.34 -1.76
C TYR A 98 0.37 -9.57 -0.93
N LEU A 99 0.14 -10.78 -1.45
CA LEU A 99 0.53 -12.01 -0.77
C LEU A 99 2.05 -12.09 -0.56
N TYR A 100 2.84 -11.64 -1.53
CA TYR A 100 4.30 -11.53 -1.39
C TYR A 100 4.68 -10.63 -0.19
N LEU A 101 4.13 -9.40 -0.11
CA LEU A 101 4.42 -8.50 1.00
C LEU A 101 3.92 -9.01 2.35
N MET A 102 2.85 -9.79 2.36
CA MET A 102 2.28 -10.37 3.59
C MET A 102 2.97 -11.66 4.02
N GLY A 103 3.61 -12.35 3.08
CA GLY A 103 4.25 -13.64 3.29
C GLY A 103 5.71 -13.59 3.72
N ASP A 104 6.30 -14.77 3.87
CA ASP A 104 7.67 -14.94 4.32
C ASP A 104 8.72 -14.63 3.25
N ASP A 105 8.34 -14.61 1.96
CA ASP A 105 9.24 -14.33 0.85
C ASP A 105 9.75 -12.87 0.84
N SER A 106 9.16 -12.00 1.65
CA SER A 106 9.50 -10.58 1.75
C SER A 106 9.99 -10.15 3.14
N LEU A 107 10.59 -11.06 3.92
CA LEU A 107 11.04 -10.78 5.29
C LEU A 107 12.04 -9.61 5.39
N GLU A 108 12.87 -9.45 4.37
CA GLU A 108 13.86 -8.36 4.32
C GLU A 108 13.27 -7.01 3.88
N MET A 109 11.97 -6.98 3.49
CA MET A 109 11.34 -5.76 3.01
C MET A 109 10.70 -4.98 4.15
N ASN A 110 11.26 -3.81 4.45
CA ASN A 110 10.72 -2.86 5.42
C ASN A 110 10.93 -1.43 4.91
N GLY A 111 9.93 -0.57 5.03
CA GLY A 111 9.95 0.80 4.55
C GLY A 111 9.91 0.95 3.02
N GLN A 112 9.57 -0.10 2.30
CA GLN A 112 9.57 -0.13 0.84
C GLN A 112 8.19 0.25 0.28
N SER A 113 8.20 0.72 -0.97
CA SER A 113 6.99 0.99 -1.74
C SER A 113 7.12 0.30 -3.10
N ILE A 114 6.30 -0.72 -3.33
CA ILE A 114 6.34 -1.55 -4.56
C ILE A 114 5.14 -1.32 -5.45
N ASP A 115 5.25 -1.72 -6.70
CA ASP A 115 4.14 -1.77 -7.65
C ASP A 115 3.56 -3.19 -7.72
N ALA A 116 2.23 -3.30 -7.72
CA ALA A 116 1.55 -4.58 -7.91
C ALA A 116 1.46 -5.00 -9.38
N GLN A 117 1.71 -4.07 -10.27
CA GLN A 117 1.73 -4.28 -11.71
C GLN A 117 3.12 -3.89 -12.23
N SER A 118 3.73 -4.77 -12.98
CA SER A 118 4.99 -4.54 -13.71
C SER A 118 4.75 -3.82 -15.04
#